data_27f2b09fac41150b64334c1a1c371185
#
_entry.id   27f2b09fac41150b64334c1a1c371185
#
_cell.length_a   1.000
_cell.length_b   1.000
_cell.length_c   1.000
_cell.angle_alpha   90.00
_cell.angle_beta   90.00
_cell.angle_gamma   90.00
#
_symmetry.space_group_name_H-M   'P 1'
#
loop_
_entity.id
_entity.type
_entity.pdbx_description
1 polymer ?
#
loop_
_entity_poly.entity_id
_entity_poly.type
_entity_poly.pdbx_seq_one_letter_code
_entity_poly.pdbx_strand_id
1 'polypeptide(L)'
;MSVVMIEPEAFWKKPGPFVDLLREVGHEIRYADEATFARGRHSEEETVRQLAGCDATIAGGVHYTPSVMDQLPELKIIARCGVGYDRVDVAAATERGKVLTITPY
;
A
#
# COMPACT_ATOMS: atom_id res chain seq x y z
N MET A 1 12.00 7.90 -10.07
CA MET A 1 10.72 7.31 -10.44
C MET A 1 10.04 6.73 -9.20
N SER A 2 8.80 7.12 -8.95
CA SER A 2 8.06 6.59 -7.80
C SER A 2 7.50 5.20 -8.09
N VAL A 3 7.55 4.34 -7.08
CA VAL A 3 7.03 2.97 -7.18
C VAL A 3 5.73 2.89 -6.39
N VAL A 4 4.66 2.44 -7.03
CA VAL A 4 3.34 2.29 -6.42
C VAL A 4 2.98 0.81 -6.35
N MET A 5 2.75 0.31 -5.15
CA MET A 5 2.27 -1.06 -4.93
C MET A 5 0.75 -1.10 -5.06
N ILE A 6 0.24 -2.05 -5.81
CA ILE A 6 -1.19 -2.32 -5.92
C ILE A 6 -1.46 -3.61 -5.15
N GLU A 7 -2.07 -3.50 -3.96
CA GLU A 7 -2.32 -4.65 -3.10
C GLU A 7 -3.60 -5.43 -3.42
N PRO A 8 -4.76 -4.78 -3.61
CA PRO A 8 -6.01 -5.52 -3.73
C PRO A 8 -6.04 -6.47 -4.93
N GLU A 9 -6.34 -7.73 -4.65
CA GLU A 9 -6.39 -8.80 -5.64
C GLU A 9 -7.30 -8.48 -6.83
N ALA A 10 -8.41 -7.81 -6.58
CA ALA A 10 -9.37 -7.47 -7.63
C ALA A 10 -8.71 -6.64 -8.76
N PHE A 11 -7.74 -5.80 -8.42
CA PHE A 11 -7.07 -4.94 -9.39
C PHE A 11 -5.99 -5.67 -10.19
N TRP A 12 -5.59 -6.86 -9.73
CA TRP A 12 -4.66 -7.70 -10.49
C TRP A 12 -5.37 -8.38 -11.65
N LYS A 13 -6.61 -8.82 -11.38
CA LYS A 13 -7.42 -9.54 -12.37
C LYS A 13 -8.04 -8.59 -13.39
N LYS A 14 -8.39 -7.39 -12.93
CA LYS A 14 -9.04 -6.40 -13.78
C LYS A 14 -8.52 -5.01 -13.40
N PRO A 15 -7.34 -4.62 -13.88
CA PRO A 15 -6.80 -3.29 -13.63
C PRO A 15 -7.76 -2.22 -14.13
N GLY A 16 -7.96 -1.20 -13.31
CA GLY A 16 -8.80 -0.07 -13.71
C GLY A 16 -8.01 0.98 -14.49
N PRO A 17 -8.69 2.00 -15.00
CA PRO A 17 -8.03 3.08 -15.75
C PRO A 17 -6.96 3.81 -14.95
N PHE A 18 -7.04 3.77 -13.61
CA PHE A 18 -6.07 4.45 -12.76
C PHE A 18 -4.65 3.87 -12.91
N VAL A 19 -4.51 2.60 -13.27
CA VAL A 19 -3.21 1.99 -13.49
C VAL A 19 -2.51 2.65 -14.68
N ASP A 20 -3.24 2.82 -15.77
CA ASP A 20 -2.70 3.48 -16.96
C ASP A 20 -2.37 4.93 -16.66
N LEU A 21 -3.21 5.61 -15.88
CA LEU A 21 -2.99 7.00 -15.51
C LEU A 21 -1.70 7.16 -14.70
N LEU A 22 -1.47 6.26 -13.74
CA LEU A 22 -0.25 6.27 -12.94
C LEU A 22 0.99 6.05 -13.82
N ARG A 23 0.91 5.14 -14.78
CA ARG A 23 2.02 4.89 -15.70
C ARG A 23 2.30 6.09 -16.60
N GLU A 24 1.25 6.76 -17.08
CA GLU A 24 1.40 7.94 -17.94
C GLU A 24 2.16 9.08 -17.26
N VAL A 25 1.99 9.24 -15.94
CA VAL A 25 2.70 10.28 -15.19
C VAL A 25 4.07 9.80 -14.66
N GLY A 26 4.52 8.62 -15.07
CA GLY A 26 5.87 8.17 -14.81
C GLY A 26 6.06 7.29 -13.57
N HIS A 27 4.99 6.77 -12.99
CA HIS A 27 5.10 5.86 -11.85
C HIS A 27 5.31 4.43 -12.30
N GLU A 28 6.15 3.71 -11.57
CA GLU A 28 6.29 2.28 -11.77
C GLU A 28 5.21 1.57 -10.96
N ILE A 29 4.55 0.61 -11.58
CA ILE A 29 3.49 -0.18 -10.92
C ILE A 29 4.09 -1.50 -10.47
N ARG A 30 3.86 -1.85 -9.20
CA ARG A 30 4.31 -3.12 -8.64
C ARG A 30 3.11 -3.85 -8.04
N TYR A 31 3.07 -5.16 -8.23
CA TYR A 31 2.10 -6.03 -7.57
C TYR A 31 2.86 -6.91 -6.58
N ALA A 32 2.19 -7.32 -5.50
CA ALA A 32 2.80 -8.26 -4.56
C ALA A 32 2.99 -9.62 -5.24
N ASP A 33 3.92 -10.42 -4.72
CA ASP A 33 4.21 -11.75 -5.29
C ASP A 33 3.03 -12.70 -5.18
N GLU A 34 2.18 -12.52 -4.16
CA GLU A 34 1.03 -13.37 -3.92
C GLU A 34 -0.23 -12.53 -3.75
N ALA A 35 -1.31 -12.96 -4.41
CA ALA A 35 -2.61 -12.29 -4.32
C ALA A 35 -3.12 -12.22 -2.87
N THR A 36 -2.76 -13.20 -2.04
CA THR A 36 -3.16 -13.26 -0.63
C THR A 36 -2.52 -12.19 0.23
N PHE A 37 -1.51 -11.47 -0.28
CA PHE A 37 -0.85 -10.40 0.45
C PHE A 37 -1.86 -9.37 0.99
N ALA A 38 -2.84 -9.00 0.18
CA ALA A 38 -3.86 -8.00 0.56
C ALA A 38 -4.80 -8.47 1.67
N ARG A 39 -4.74 -9.75 2.05
CA ARG A 39 -5.58 -10.29 3.11
C ARG A 39 -5.00 -10.05 4.50
N GLY A 40 -3.78 -9.52 4.58
CA GLY A 40 -3.17 -9.14 5.85
C GLY A 40 -2.75 -10.29 6.74
N ARG A 41 -2.47 -11.45 6.16
CA ARG A 41 -2.11 -12.67 6.92
C ARG A 41 -0.62 -12.99 6.87
N HIS A 42 0.16 -12.16 6.22
CA HIS A 42 1.60 -12.37 6.14
C HIS A 42 2.29 -11.83 7.39
N SER A 43 3.48 -12.36 7.69
CA SER A 43 4.30 -11.88 8.79
C SER A 43 4.74 -10.45 8.52
N GLU A 44 5.20 -9.77 9.57
CA GLU A 44 5.75 -8.43 9.45
C GLU A 44 6.95 -8.42 8.49
N GLU A 45 7.83 -9.42 8.59
CA GLU A 45 8.99 -9.53 7.71
C GLU A 45 8.59 -9.63 6.24
N GLU A 46 7.60 -10.43 5.94
CA GLU A 46 7.10 -10.60 4.58
C GLU A 46 6.44 -9.31 4.08
N THR A 47 5.67 -8.65 4.94
CA THR A 47 5.04 -7.37 4.61
C THR A 47 6.09 -6.33 4.23
N VAL A 48 7.14 -6.22 5.01
CA VAL A 48 8.23 -5.28 4.72
C VAL A 48 8.95 -5.65 3.44
N ARG A 49 9.21 -6.94 3.23
CA ARG A 49 9.87 -7.43 2.01
C ARG A 49 9.08 -7.04 0.75
N GLN A 50 7.78 -7.25 0.78
CA GLN A 50 6.92 -6.95 -0.38
C GLN A 50 6.90 -5.44 -0.68
N LEU A 51 6.89 -4.61 0.34
CA LEU A 51 6.75 -3.16 0.20
C LEU A 51 8.07 -2.39 0.12
N ALA A 52 9.19 -3.08 0.30
CA ALA A 52 10.50 -2.42 0.28
C ALA A 52 10.71 -1.67 -1.04
N GLY A 53 11.13 -0.41 -0.94
CA GLY A 53 11.37 0.44 -2.11
C GLY A 53 10.14 1.09 -2.71
N CYS A 54 8.94 0.83 -2.17
CA CYS A 54 7.73 1.48 -2.65
C CYS A 54 7.59 2.87 -2.03
N ASP A 55 7.15 3.84 -2.83
CA ASP A 55 6.86 5.20 -2.37
C ASP A 55 5.42 5.36 -1.92
N ALA A 56 4.53 4.58 -2.50
CA ALA A 56 3.10 4.60 -2.21
C ALA A 56 2.51 3.20 -2.34
N THR A 57 1.39 2.96 -1.67
CA THR A 57 0.65 1.72 -1.81
C THR A 57 -0.84 2.00 -1.90
N ILE A 58 -1.52 1.28 -2.76
CA ILE A 58 -2.98 1.22 -2.77
C ILE A 58 -3.29 0.02 -1.89
N ALA A 59 -3.70 0.30 -0.66
CA ALA A 59 -3.72 -0.70 0.40
C ALA A 59 -4.98 -1.54 0.45
N GLY A 60 -4.78 -2.83 0.61
CA GLY A 60 -5.84 -3.78 0.92
C GLY A 60 -5.94 -4.02 2.43
N GLY A 61 -5.86 -5.27 2.84
CA GLY A 61 -5.98 -5.64 4.25
C GLY A 61 -4.66 -5.76 5.02
N VAL A 62 -3.57 -5.26 4.48
CA VAL A 62 -2.27 -5.33 5.12
C VAL A 62 -2.24 -4.46 6.39
N HIS A 63 -1.60 -4.97 7.45
CA HIS A 63 -1.47 -4.24 8.71
C HIS A 63 -0.26 -3.31 8.68
N TYR A 64 -0.52 -2.02 8.83
CA TYR A 64 0.51 -0.99 8.88
C TYR A 64 0.70 -0.56 10.33
N THR A 65 1.57 -1.28 11.04
CA THR A 65 1.93 -1.00 12.43
C THR A 65 3.10 -0.02 12.48
N PRO A 66 3.38 0.59 13.65
CA PRO A 66 4.56 1.44 13.79
C PRO A 66 5.86 0.74 13.35
N SER A 67 6.02 -0.52 13.73
CA SER A 67 7.21 -1.29 13.38
C SER A 67 7.35 -1.48 11.87
N VAL A 68 6.26 -1.79 11.18
CA VAL A 68 6.26 -1.93 9.72
C VAL A 68 6.62 -0.59 9.07
N MET A 69 6.00 0.50 9.52
CA MET A 69 6.26 1.82 8.95
C MET A 69 7.70 2.28 9.14
N ASP A 70 8.31 1.96 10.29
CA ASP A 70 9.70 2.32 10.56
C ASP A 70 10.67 1.61 9.62
N GLN A 71 10.31 0.44 9.14
CA GLN A 71 11.13 -0.33 8.21
C GLN A 71 10.88 0.06 6.75
N LEU A 72 9.94 0.97 6.50
CA LEU A 72 9.57 1.44 5.16
C LEU A 72 9.72 2.95 5.07
N PRO A 73 10.94 3.48 5.21
CA PRO A 73 11.15 4.94 5.24
C PRO A 73 10.77 5.64 3.93
N GLU A 74 10.78 4.94 2.81
CA GLU A 74 10.46 5.50 1.51
C GLU A 74 8.95 5.55 1.26
N LEU A 75 8.17 4.78 2.01
CA LEU A 75 6.72 4.75 1.86
C LEU A 75 6.12 6.03 2.43
N LYS A 76 5.52 6.86 1.58
CA LYS A 76 4.98 8.16 1.95
C LYS A 76 3.46 8.21 1.97
N ILE A 77 2.82 7.39 1.14
CA ILE A 77 1.37 7.43 0.95
C ILE A 77 0.78 6.03 1.10
N ILE A 78 -0.23 5.92 1.96
CA ILE A 78 -1.01 4.69 2.11
C ILE A 78 -2.44 5.05 1.70
N ALA A 79 -2.83 4.69 0.47
CA ALA A 79 -4.17 4.94 -0.05
C ALA A 79 -5.03 3.72 0.20
N ARG A 80 -5.83 3.77 1.26
CA ARG A 80 -6.67 2.64 1.69
C ARG A 80 -7.87 2.51 0.75
N CYS A 81 -8.02 1.32 0.19
CA CYS A 81 -9.15 1.00 -0.67
C CYS A 81 -10.33 0.58 0.21
N GLY A 82 -11.19 1.53 0.56
CA GLY A 82 -12.33 1.33 1.45
C GLY A 82 -12.42 2.41 2.50
N VAL A 83 -13.44 2.31 3.37
CA VAL A 83 -13.69 3.30 4.42
C VAL A 83 -13.00 2.95 5.74
N GLY A 84 -12.72 1.66 5.97
CA GLY A 84 -12.09 1.21 7.21
C GLY A 84 -10.59 1.46 7.22
N TYR A 85 -10.05 1.82 8.36
CA TYR A 85 -8.61 2.01 8.52
C TYR A 85 -8.08 1.40 9.82
N ASP A 86 -8.80 0.43 10.36
CA ASP A 86 -8.46 -0.25 11.61
C ASP A 86 -7.16 -1.06 11.52
N ARG A 87 -6.69 -1.34 10.30
CA ARG A 87 -5.41 -2.03 10.08
C ARG A 87 -4.23 -1.09 9.87
N VAL A 88 -4.48 0.22 9.93
CA VAL A 88 -3.44 1.23 9.82
C VAL A 88 -3.42 2.04 11.11
N ASP A 89 -2.26 2.11 11.74
CA ASP A 89 -2.08 2.96 12.91
C ASP A 89 -1.96 4.42 12.44
N VAL A 90 -3.07 5.14 12.50
CA VAL A 90 -3.17 6.50 11.98
C VAL A 90 -2.23 7.46 12.71
N ALA A 91 -2.17 7.36 14.04
CA ALA A 91 -1.29 8.22 14.83
C ALA A 91 0.18 7.98 14.46
N ALA A 92 0.58 6.70 14.33
CA ALA A 92 1.93 6.36 13.95
C ALA A 92 2.29 6.85 12.55
N ALA A 93 1.36 6.77 11.61
CA ALA A 93 1.56 7.27 10.25
C ALA A 93 1.79 8.79 10.27
N THR A 94 0.96 9.51 11.02
CA THR A 94 1.06 10.96 11.16
C THR A 94 2.42 11.37 11.76
N GLU A 95 2.86 10.69 12.80
CA GLU A 95 4.14 10.95 13.44
C GLU A 95 5.32 10.75 12.49
N ARG A 96 5.18 9.84 11.53
CA ARG A 96 6.21 9.51 10.55
C ARG A 96 6.09 10.29 9.24
N GLY A 97 5.17 11.26 9.18
CA GLY A 97 4.97 12.07 7.99
C GLY A 97 4.38 11.33 6.81
N LYS A 98 3.71 10.20 7.06
CA LYS A 98 3.05 9.43 6.02
C LYS A 98 1.60 9.88 5.87
N VAL A 99 1.12 9.96 4.64
CA VAL A 99 -0.25 10.37 4.34
C VAL A 99 -1.14 9.13 4.21
N LEU A 100 -2.21 9.10 4.98
CA LEU A 100 -3.23 8.05 4.86
C LEU A 100 -4.47 8.66 4.22
N THR A 101 -4.96 8.01 3.17
CA THR A 101 -6.23 8.37 2.56
C THR A 101 -7.19 7.19 2.58
N ILE A 102 -8.49 7.46 2.59
CA ILE A 102 -9.52 6.42 2.50
C ILE A 102 -10.44 6.74 1.33
N THR A 103 -11.12 5.69 0.81
CA THR A 103 -12.10 5.83 -0.26
C THR A 103 -13.46 5.55 0.33
N PRO A 104 -14.24 6.60 0.66
CA PRO A 104 -15.59 6.40 1.18
C PRO A 104 -16.50 5.94 0.06
N TYR A 105 -16.98 4.73 0.00
CA TYR A 105 -17.85 4.13 -0.80
C TYR A 105 -17.74 3.27 -1.44
#